data_6b3f6a363ebb3b88352f0512b9d755ac
#
_entry.id   6b3f6a363ebb3b88352f0512b9d755ac
#
_cell.length_a   1.000
_cell.length_b   1.000
_cell.length_c   1.000
_cell.angle_alpha   90.00
_cell.angle_beta   90.00
_cell.angle_gamma   90.00
#
_symmetry.space_group_name_H-M   'P 1'
#
loop_
_entity.id
_entity.type
_entity.pdbx_description
1 polymer ?
#
loop_
_entity_poly.entity_id
_entity_poly.type
_entity_poly.pdbx_seq_one_letter_code
_entity_poly.pdbx_strand_id
1 'polypeptide(L)'
;MLKPEELIVDITQIKESAEWHPECCIYKVPKRLRDVKKEAYTPKLISIGPAHRDNDELKDMQTLKLRYFKEFFSRTCKGQKEFASIVEKNEDMIRNCYAADISLPEGEDFKKMFLLDSIFIIELFLRTFSTRKDESGIRIIQKDYILSKPWLRDRKSVV
;
A
#
# COMPACT_ATOMS: atom_id res chain seq x y z
N MET A 1 -9.14 5.85 52.71
CA MET A 1 -10.35 5.32 52.05
C MET A 1 -10.85 6.43 51.15
N LEU A 2 -10.56 6.32 49.83
CA LEU A 2 -11.05 7.27 48.83
C LEU A 2 -12.57 7.16 48.73
N LYS A 3 -13.25 8.30 48.73
CA LYS A 3 -14.71 8.30 48.60
C LYS A 3 -15.10 7.79 47.23
N PRO A 4 -16.18 7.03 47.05
CA PRO A 4 -16.60 6.49 45.75
C PRO A 4 -16.86 7.58 44.71
N GLU A 5 -17.18 8.80 45.14
CA GLU A 5 -17.43 9.96 44.26
C GLU A 5 -16.18 10.49 43.53
N GLU A 6 -14.97 10.15 43.98
CA GLU A 6 -13.71 10.57 43.38
C GLU A 6 -13.26 9.66 42.23
N LEU A 7 -13.99 8.58 41.95
CA LEU A 7 -13.72 7.61 40.90
C LEU A 7 -14.55 7.83 39.61
N ILE A 8 -15.40 8.86 39.59
CA ILE A 8 -16.20 9.16 38.41
C ILE A 8 -15.33 9.95 37.43
N VAL A 9 -14.96 9.35 36.33
CA VAL A 9 -14.31 10.03 35.22
C VAL A 9 -15.38 10.85 34.51
N ASP A 10 -15.19 12.17 34.44
CA ASP A 10 -16.05 13.04 33.65
C ASP A 10 -15.77 12.80 32.16
N ILE A 11 -16.56 11.92 31.56
CA ILE A 11 -16.43 11.56 30.13
C ILE A 11 -16.77 12.73 29.22
N THR A 12 -17.45 13.79 29.69
CA THR A 12 -17.75 14.96 28.85
C THR A 12 -16.53 15.81 28.54
N GLN A 13 -15.47 15.69 29.33
CA GLN A 13 -14.19 16.38 29.11
C GLN A 13 -13.18 15.55 28.32
N ILE A 14 -13.47 14.30 28.06
CA ILE A 14 -12.63 13.45 27.21
C ILE A 14 -12.87 13.93 25.78
N LYS A 15 -11.86 14.59 25.19
CA LYS A 15 -11.84 14.81 23.75
C LYS A 15 -11.74 13.43 23.08
N GLU A 16 -12.87 12.93 22.63
CA GLU A 16 -12.85 11.79 21.70
C GLU A 16 -12.03 12.22 20.48
N SER A 17 -11.07 11.40 20.11
CA SER A 17 -10.43 11.50 18.80
C SER A 17 -11.54 11.41 17.76
N ALA A 18 -11.48 12.21 16.70
CA ALA A 18 -12.46 12.21 15.63
C ALA A 18 -12.91 10.77 15.34
N GLU A 19 -14.23 10.55 15.38
CA GLU A 19 -14.81 9.25 15.11
C GLU A 19 -14.24 8.72 13.79
N TRP A 20 -13.69 7.53 13.82
CA TRP A 20 -13.20 6.91 12.60
C TRP A 20 -14.38 6.65 11.67
N HIS A 21 -14.17 6.94 10.39
CA HIS A 21 -15.20 6.60 9.42
C HIS A 21 -15.55 5.11 9.52
N PRO A 22 -16.83 4.72 9.42
CA PRO A 22 -17.24 3.31 9.56
C PRO A 22 -16.50 2.34 8.60
N GLU A 23 -16.05 2.84 7.46
CA GLU A 23 -15.28 2.07 6.47
C GLU A 23 -13.77 2.08 6.72
N CYS A 24 -13.30 2.74 7.78
CA CYS A 24 -11.88 2.80 8.11
C CYS A 24 -11.34 1.41 8.45
N CYS A 25 -10.35 0.96 7.68
CA CYS A 25 -9.74 -0.37 7.81
C CYS A 25 -8.20 -0.34 7.75
N ILE A 26 -7.60 0.82 7.51
CA ILE A 26 -6.15 1.00 7.40
C ILE A 26 -5.68 1.95 8.49
N TYR A 27 -4.92 1.41 9.45
CA TYR A 27 -4.47 2.11 10.64
C TYR A 27 -2.95 2.14 10.73
N LYS A 28 -2.40 3.19 11.33
CA LYS A 28 -1.00 3.19 11.76
C LYS A 28 -0.82 2.25 12.96
N VAL A 29 0.21 1.44 12.90
CA VAL A 29 0.65 0.67 14.07
C VAL A 29 1.09 1.65 15.17
N PRO A 30 0.63 1.48 16.43
CA PRO A 30 1.00 2.36 17.53
C PRO A 30 2.52 2.50 17.68
N LYS A 31 2.98 3.74 17.97
CA LYS A 31 4.41 4.06 18.04
C LYS A 31 5.20 3.10 18.95
N ARG A 32 4.64 2.77 20.13
CA ARG A 32 5.29 1.85 21.08
C ARG A 32 5.60 0.48 20.48
N LEU A 33 4.70 -0.05 19.64
CA LEU A 33 4.90 -1.34 18.97
C LEU A 33 5.93 -1.21 17.85
N ARG A 34 5.87 -0.12 17.08
CA ARG A 34 6.84 0.13 16.00
C ARG A 34 8.25 0.34 16.53
N ASP A 35 8.41 0.99 17.69
CA ASP A 35 9.71 1.27 18.28
C ASP A 35 10.44 0.02 18.80
N VAL A 36 9.69 -1.06 19.09
CA VAL A 36 10.28 -2.35 19.47
C VAL A 36 11.10 -2.96 18.33
N LYS A 37 10.58 -2.86 17.07
CA LYS A 37 11.26 -3.43 15.91
C LYS A 37 10.88 -2.63 14.65
N LYS A 38 11.47 -1.47 14.47
CA LYS A 38 11.18 -0.56 13.34
C LYS A 38 11.27 -1.25 11.98
N GLU A 39 12.23 -2.13 11.80
CA GLU A 39 12.46 -2.84 10.55
C GLU A 39 11.28 -3.74 10.13
N ALA A 40 10.47 -4.21 11.07
CA ALA A 40 9.31 -5.05 10.77
C ALA A 40 8.16 -4.23 10.18
N TYR A 41 8.14 -2.92 10.42
CA TYR A 41 7.08 -2.01 9.99
C TYR A 41 7.54 -1.02 8.91
N THR A 42 8.77 -1.16 8.43
CA THR A 42 9.31 -0.34 7.34
C THR A 42 9.53 -1.21 6.12
N PRO A 43 8.95 -0.88 4.98
CA PRO A 43 9.17 -1.64 3.75
C PRO A 43 10.64 -1.58 3.36
N LYS A 44 11.19 -2.74 2.96
CA LYS A 44 12.61 -2.87 2.58
C LYS A 44 12.83 -2.68 1.09
N LEU A 45 11.80 -2.79 0.30
CA LEU A 45 11.93 -2.83 -1.14
C LEU A 45 11.10 -1.77 -1.85
N ILE A 46 9.82 -1.74 -1.59
CA ILE A 46 8.89 -0.89 -2.33
C ILE A 46 7.85 -0.33 -1.38
N SER A 47 7.54 0.95 -1.52
CA SER A 47 6.43 1.58 -0.82
C SER A 47 5.14 1.38 -1.61
N ILE A 48 4.09 0.89 -0.97
CA ILE A 48 2.72 0.87 -1.48
C ILE A 48 1.87 1.73 -0.55
N GLY A 49 1.10 2.64 -1.13
CA GLY A 49 0.31 3.61 -0.39
C GLY A 49 1.12 4.77 0.19
N PRO A 50 0.49 5.61 1.04
CA PRO A 50 1.03 6.90 1.43
C PRO A 50 2.12 6.84 2.51
N ALA A 51 2.08 5.83 3.39
CA ALA A 51 2.82 5.83 4.66
C ALA A 51 4.36 5.92 4.52
N HIS A 52 4.92 5.40 3.44
CA HIS A 52 6.38 5.37 3.19
C HIS A 52 6.75 5.94 1.83
N ARG A 53 5.86 6.73 1.22
CA ARG A 53 6.03 7.29 -0.13
C ARG A 53 7.30 8.13 -0.25
N ASP A 54 7.61 8.91 0.77
CA ASP A 54 8.69 9.87 0.78
C ASP A 54 10.01 9.30 1.34
N ASN A 55 10.09 7.97 1.51
CA ASN A 55 11.31 7.33 1.96
C ASN A 55 12.32 7.28 0.82
N ASP A 56 13.43 7.99 0.99
CA ASP A 56 14.51 8.07 0.00
C ASP A 56 15.13 6.72 -0.35
N GLU A 57 15.21 5.81 0.61
CA GLU A 57 15.75 4.45 0.41
C GLU A 57 14.93 3.61 -0.59
N LEU A 58 13.66 4.01 -0.81
CA LEU A 58 12.75 3.29 -1.70
C LEU A 58 12.59 3.95 -3.08
N LYS A 59 13.29 5.05 -3.35
CA LYS A 59 13.16 5.81 -4.61
C LYS A 59 13.52 5.01 -5.85
N ASP A 60 14.52 4.16 -5.76
CA ASP A 60 14.95 3.34 -6.90
C ASP A 60 13.82 2.43 -7.39
N MET A 61 12.98 1.97 -6.48
CA MET A 61 11.85 1.11 -6.83
C MET A 61 10.67 1.86 -7.44
N GLN A 62 10.62 3.18 -7.32
CA GLN A 62 9.63 3.99 -8.04
C GLN A 62 9.84 3.92 -9.55
N THR A 63 11.10 3.84 -9.99
CA THR A 63 11.45 3.64 -11.40
C THR A 63 10.88 2.32 -11.92
N LEU A 64 10.91 1.27 -11.09
CA LEU A 64 10.34 -0.03 -11.46
C LEU A 64 8.81 0.02 -11.56
N LYS A 65 8.13 0.74 -10.65
CA LYS A 65 6.68 0.96 -10.76
C LYS A 65 6.31 1.64 -12.09
N LEU A 66 7.05 2.68 -12.47
CA LEU A 66 6.84 3.38 -13.73
C LEU A 66 7.08 2.46 -14.94
N ARG A 67 8.07 1.58 -14.88
CA ARG A 67 8.30 0.59 -15.93
C ARG A 67 7.13 -0.37 -16.06
N TYR A 68 6.65 -0.93 -14.94
CA TYR A 68 5.48 -1.82 -14.93
C TYR A 68 4.23 -1.12 -15.43
N PHE A 69 4.04 0.12 -15.06
CA PHE A 69 2.96 0.96 -15.54
C PHE A 69 2.97 1.10 -17.07
N LYS A 70 4.11 1.43 -17.65
CA LYS A 70 4.26 1.53 -19.12
C LYS A 70 3.98 0.19 -19.81
N GLU A 71 4.54 -0.89 -19.30
CA GLU A 71 4.40 -2.22 -19.89
C GLU A 71 2.95 -2.70 -19.83
N PHE A 72 2.25 -2.44 -18.71
CA PHE A 72 0.83 -2.75 -18.56
C PHE A 72 -0.01 -2.08 -19.66
N PHE A 73 0.13 -0.77 -19.83
CA PHE A 73 -0.66 -0.05 -20.82
C PHE A 73 -0.27 -0.36 -22.27
N SER A 74 1.00 -0.65 -22.52
CA SER A 74 1.42 -1.11 -23.85
C SER A 74 0.78 -2.45 -24.25
N ARG A 75 0.56 -3.33 -23.28
CA ARG A 75 0.02 -4.68 -23.50
C ARG A 75 -1.50 -4.72 -23.55
N THR A 76 -2.16 -3.93 -22.71
CA THR A 76 -3.63 -4.01 -22.56
C THR A 76 -4.39 -3.23 -23.59
N CYS A 77 -3.75 -2.37 -24.37
CA CYS A 77 -4.38 -1.46 -25.35
C CYS A 77 -5.48 -0.57 -24.74
N LYS A 78 -5.55 -0.46 -23.40
CA LYS A 78 -6.50 0.38 -22.68
C LYS A 78 -5.88 1.74 -22.35
N GLY A 79 -6.73 2.78 -22.33
CA GLY A 79 -6.28 4.13 -22.02
C GLY A 79 -6.09 4.34 -20.51
N GLN A 80 -5.05 5.09 -20.13
CA GLN A 80 -4.83 5.49 -18.74
C GLN A 80 -6.04 6.25 -18.15
N LYS A 81 -6.77 6.99 -18.99
CA LYS A 81 -7.95 7.76 -18.60
C LYS A 81 -9.07 6.89 -18.02
N GLU A 82 -9.26 5.68 -18.53
CA GLU A 82 -10.28 4.77 -18.01
C GLU A 82 -9.98 4.37 -16.57
N PHE A 83 -8.72 4.03 -16.28
CA PHE A 83 -8.29 3.65 -14.93
C PHE A 83 -8.26 4.85 -13.98
N ALA A 84 -7.82 6.01 -14.45
CA ALA A 84 -7.86 7.25 -13.67
C ALA A 84 -9.29 7.63 -13.27
N SER A 85 -10.27 7.47 -14.19
CA SER A 85 -11.69 7.70 -13.91
C SER A 85 -12.24 6.74 -12.84
N ILE A 86 -11.75 5.50 -12.77
CA ILE A 86 -12.15 4.57 -11.72
C ILE A 86 -11.64 5.05 -10.36
N VAL A 87 -10.39 5.46 -10.28
CA VAL A 87 -9.81 6.02 -9.03
C VAL A 87 -10.57 7.26 -8.60
N GLU A 88 -10.84 8.17 -9.53
CA GLU A 88 -11.55 9.42 -9.25
C GLU A 88 -12.97 9.18 -8.73
N LYS A 89 -13.72 8.27 -9.33
CA LYS A 89 -15.08 7.91 -8.88
C LYS A 89 -15.12 7.28 -7.50
N ASN A 90 -14.03 6.66 -7.06
CA ASN A 90 -13.94 5.96 -5.78
C ASN A 90 -13.04 6.69 -4.77
N GLU A 91 -12.62 7.93 -5.06
CA GLU A 91 -11.64 8.67 -4.24
C GLU A 91 -12.11 8.79 -2.79
N ASP A 92 -13.34 9.23 -2.56
CA ASP A 92 -13.89 9.41 -1.21
C ASP A 92 -13.95 8.09 -0.44
N MET A 93 -14.41 7.02 -1.09
CA MET A 93 -14.44 5.68 -0.49
C MET A 93 -13.03 5.21 -0.11
N ILE A 94 -12.06 5.42 -0.99
CA ILE A 94 -10.67 5.04 -0.73
C ILE A 94 -10.09 5.85 0.43
N ARG A 95 -10.36 7.16 0.49
CA ARG A 95 -9.89 8.03 1.57
C ARG A 95 -10.49 7.61 2.91
N ASN A 96 -11.76 7.26 2.94
CA ASN A 96 -12.47 6.80 4.13
C ASN A 96 -11.92 5.49 4.71
N CYS A 97 -11.23 4.69 3.91
CA CYS A 97 -10.55 3.48 4.39
C CYS A 97 -9.33 3.78 5.29
N TYR A 98 -8.76 4.97 5.22
CA TYR A 98 -7.57 5.34 5.97
C TYR A 98 -7.91 6.07 7.27
N ALA A 99 -7.20 5.74 8.35
CA ALA A 99 -7.33 6.46 9.60
C ALA A 99 -6.85 7.92 9.44
N ALA A 100 -7.48 8.84 10.17
CA ALA A 100 -7.25 10.29 10.07
C ALA A 100 -5.80 10.73 10.36
N ASP A 101 -5.04 9.91 11.07
CA ASP A 101 -3.62 10.17 11.37
C ASP A 101 -2.66 9.78 10.23
N ILE A 102 -3.20 9.21 9.13
CA ILE A 102 -2.45 8.91 7.91
C ILE A 102 -2.56 10.08 6.95
N SER A 103 -1.44 10.77 6.72
CA SER A 103 -1.40 11.87 5.75
C SER A 103 -1.56 11.33 4.34
N LEU A 104 -2.66 11.65 3.70
CA LEU A 104 -2.93 11.32 2.30
C LEU A 104 -2.54 12.50 1.42
N PRO A 105 -1.94 12.26 0.24
CA PRO A 105 -1.78 13.30 -0.75
C PRO A 105 -3.12 13.88 -1.17
N GLU A 106 -3.13 15.09 -1.67
CA GLU A 106 -4.35 15.72 -2.16
C GLU A 106 -4.42 15.75 -3.68
N GLY A 107 -5.64 15.88 -4.20
CA GLY A 107 -5.93 16.10 -5.60
C GLY A 107 -5.26 15.10 -6.55
N GLU A 108 -4.58 15.63 -7.54
CA GLU A 108 -3.94 14.84 -8.58
C GLU A 108 -2.81 13.91 -8.06
N ASP A 109 -2.13 14.30 -7.00
CA ASP A 109 -1.05 13.48 -6.44
C ASP A 109 -1.57 12.21 -5.76
N PHE A 110 -2.75 12.28 -5.15
CA PHE A 110 -3.45 11.11 -4.63
C PHE A 110 -3.81 10.14 -5.76
N LYS A 111 -4.44 10.65 -6.81
CA LYS A 111 -4.86 9.85 -7.97
C LYS A 111 -3.67 9.18 -8.65
N LYS A 112 -2.58 9.92 -8.85
CA LYS A 112 -1.34 9.40 -9.46
C LYS A 112 -0.72 8.30 -8.61
N MET A 113 -0.61 8.52 -7.29
CA MET A 113 -0.08 7.52 -6.36
C MET A 113 -0.90 6.24 -6.43
N PHE A 114 -2.22 6.37 -6.29
CA PHE A 114 -3.11 5.22 -6.23
C PHE A 114 -3.15 4.44 -7.53
N LEU A 115 -3.18 5.15 -8.65
CA LEU A 115 -3.16 4.54 -9.98
C LEU A 115 -1.85 3.78 -10.21
N LEU A 116 -0.71 4.41 -9.90
CA LEU A 116 0.60 3.81 -10.07
C LEU A 116 0.78 2.55 -9.22
N ASP A 117 0.37 2.60 -7.95
CA ASP A 117 0.47 1.49 -7.02
C ASP A 117 -0.47 0.34 -7.41
N SER A 118 -1.71 0.65 -7.80
CA SER A 118 -2.69 -0.35 -8.23
C SER A 118 -2.22 -1.10 -9.48
N ILE A 119 -1.76 -0.37 -10.49
CA ILE A 119 -1.25 -0.98 -11.73
C ILE A 119 0.01 -1.81 -11.45
N PHE A 120 0.89 -1.34 -10.56
CA PHE A 120 2.06 -2.11 -10.15
C PHE A 120 1.66 -3.45 -9.52
N ILE A 121 0.69 -3.45 -8.60
CA ILE A 121 0.20 -4.68 -7.95
C ILE A 121 -0.42 -5.63 -8.99
N ILE A 122 -1.29 -5.12 -9.84
CA ILE A 122 -1.93 -5.92 -10.90
C ILE A 122 -0.88 -6.53 -11.83
N GLU A 123 0.08 -5.74 -12.28
CA GLU A 123 1.14 -6.20 -13.17
C GLU A 123 2.03 -7.25 -12.50
N LEU A 124 2.36 -7.06 -11.22
CA LEU A 124 3.12 -8.03 -10.43
C LEU A 124 2.37 -9.38 -10.35
N PHE A 125 1.07 -9.35 -10.07
CA PHE A 125 0.24 -10.57 -10.07
C PHE A 125 0.19 -11.23 -11.44
N LEU A 126 -0.04 -10.46 -12.50
CA LEU A 126 -0.10 -11.00 -13.86
C LEU A 126 1.21 -11.69 -14.24
N ARG A 127 2.35 -11.13 -13.88
CA ARG A 127 3.67 -11.72 -14.12
C ARG A 127 3.91 -12.98 -13.30
N THR A 128 3.44 -12.97 -12.05
CA THR A 128 3.55 -14.14 -11.16
C THR A 128 2.73 -15.32 -11.66
N PHE A 129 1.54 -15.04 -12.20
CA PHE A 129 0.62 -16.08 -12.68
C PHE A 129 0.82 -16.43 -14.16
N SER A 130 1.39 -15.54 -14.96
CA SER A 130 1.73 -15.80 -16.37
C SER A 130 2.98 -16.66 -16.50
N THR A 131 2.95 -17.85 -15.91
CA THR A 131 3.98 -18.85 -16.17
C THR A 131 3.75 -19.41 -17.57
N ARG A 132 4.49 -18.92 -18.56
CA ARG A 132 4.59 -19.61 -19.85
C ARG A 132 5.24 -20.96 -19.60
N LYS A 133 4.57 -22.02 -20.04
CA LYS A 133 5.22 -23.34 -20.18
C LYS A 133 6.05 -23.26 -21.46
N ASP A 134 7.29 -23.70 -21.39
CA ASP A 134 8.06 -23.99 -22.60
C ASP A 134 7.51 -25.24 -23.29
N GLU A 135 8.04 -25.59 -24.47
CA GLU A 135 7.65 -26.77 -25.22
C GLU A 135 7.91 -28.07 -24.45
N SER A 136 8.74 -28.05 -23.40
CA SER A 136 9.00 -29.16 -22.50
C SER A 136 8.12 -29.22 -21.26
N GLY A 137 7.17 -28.27 -21.12
CA GLY A 137 6.26 -28.18 -19.97
C GLY A 137 6.89 -27.60 -18.71
N ILE A 138 8.12 -27.11 -18.77
CA ILE A 138 8.83 -26.46 -17.67
C ILE A 138 8.31 -25.02 -17.53
N ARG A 139 7.97 -24.63 -16.30
CA ARG A 139 7.56 -23.26 -16.00
C ARG A 139 8.74 -22.30 -16.15
N ILE A 140 8.73 -21.52 -17.21
CA ILE A 140 9.68 -20.41 -17.34
C ILE A 140 9.12 -19.25 -16.52
N ILE A 141 9.70 -18.99 -15.36
CA ILE A 141 9.53 -17.74 -14.66
C ILE A 141 10.24 -16.69 -15.51
N GLN A 142 9.46 -15.83 -16.19
CA GLN A 142 10.04 -14.71 -16.92
C GLN A 142 11.01 -14.01 -15.97
N LYS A 143 12.21 -13.68 -16.42
CA LYS A 143 13.26 -13.01 -15.61
C LYS A 143 12.76 -11.60 -15.22
N ASP A 144 11.88 -11.57 -14.25
CA ASP A 144 11.42 -10.32 -13.66
C ASP A 144 12.37 -9.92 -12.54
N TYR A 145 12.71 -8.63 -12.48
CA TYR A 145 13.66 -8.13 -11.50
C TYR A 145 13.23 -8.45 -10.06
N ILE A 146 11.94 -8.28 -9.75
CA ILE A 146 11.42 -8.59 -8.42
C ILE A 146 11.32 -10.10 -8.21
N LEU A 147 10.71 -10.82 -9.16
CA LEU A 147 10.44 -12.25 -9.02
C LEU A 147 11.70 -13.11 -9.11
N SER A 148 12.79 -12.59 -9.69
CA SER A 148 14.08 -13.28 -9.77
C SER A 148 14.92 -13.20 -8.49
N LYS A 149 14.52 -12.37 -7.52
CA LYS A 149 15.31 -12.19 -6.30
C LYS A 149 15.07 -13.32 -5.30
N PRO A 150 16.13 -13.97 -4.79
CA PRO A 150 16.04 -15.12 -3.88
C PRO A 150 15.22 -14.84 -2.61
N TRP A 151 15.32 -13.63 -2.07
CA TRP A 151 14.66 -13.21 -0.82
C TRP A 151 13.13 -13.01 -0.93
N LEU A 152 12.57 -12.91 -2.15
CA LEU A 152 11.12 -13.00 -2.36
C LEU A 152 10.61 -14.44 -2.39
N ARG A 153 11.50 -15.41 -2.63
CA ARG A 153 11.14 -16.83 -2.61
C ARG A 153 11.09 -17.39 -1.19
N ASP A 154 11.75 -16.73 -0.26
CA ASP A 154 11.77 -17.12 1.15
C ASP A 154 10.57 -16.50 1.87
N ARG A 155 9.46 -17.26 1.96
CA ARG A 155 8.20 -16.84 2.57
C ARG A 155 8.31 -16.43 4.06
N LYS A 156 9.47 -16.59 4.66
CA LYS A 156 9.73 -16.25 6.07
C LYS A 156 10.16 -14.80 6.29
N SER A 157 10.40 -14.04 5.23
CA SER A 157 10.89 -12.65 5.32
C SER A 157 9.91 -11.59 4.80
N VAL A 158 8.66 -11.98 4.52
CA VAL A 158 7.60 -11.06 4.10
C VAL A 158 6.47 -11.14 5.13
N VAL A 159 6.68 -10.53 6.26
CA VAL A 159 5.64 -10.09 7.21
C VAL A 159 5.98 -8.67 7.66
#